data_143cc4bc056df18fd900202d43a26fda
#
_entry.id   143cc4bc056df18fd900202d43a26fda
#
_cell.length_a   1.000
_cell.length_b   1.000
_cell.length_c   1.000
_cell.angle_alpha   90.00
_cell.angle_beta   90.00
_cell.angle_gamma   90.00
#
_symmetry.space_group_name_H-M   'P 1'
#
loop_
_entity.id
_entity.type
_entity.pdbx_description
1 polymer ?
#
loop_
_entity_poly.entity_id
_entity_poly.type
_entity_poly.pdbx_seq_one_letter_code
_entity_poly.pdbx_strand_id
1 'polypeptide(L)'
;MELWKIEPGKPAAPMTADEGLPEKGFAWLDAAYDEVDAGVAAVERLTGVRILDVHAGDAKNLAHPSFFDNTDIYEIVVFRGLSPETTVDDIVTRPITFFNFDKLLVTIRAIDSRSIAQVKARFVHAPGKAPGSPDDLMQRLLSAMVDHYLELRLPLTQRLDRWQGLLLDPRRPFNDWAKLLVSRQQIRELQSLSEEQRDAIQEWRDYRIADLSPAMHARFADIVEHIERVRNHARTIEHQAESAVQLYFAAMSHRTTEIMRLLTLITAIFMPLTVITGIFGMNFEFIPGLHKSYGFWLSVAAMAGVVVGMLLYFRHRRWL
;
A
#
# COMPACT_ATOMS: atom_id res chain seq x y z
N MET A 1 22.18 22.23 7.77
CA MET A 1 22.26 21.84 9.20
C MET A 1 21.78 22.99 10.06
N GLU A 2 20.89 22.73 11.03
CA GLU A 2 20.38 23.71 11.99
C GLU A 2 20.50 23.12 13.40
N LEU A 3 20.91 23.93 14.35
CA LEU A 3 21.04 23.57 15.76
C LEU A 3 20.18 24.50 16.61
N TRP A 4 19.29 23.90 17.40
CA TRP A 4 18.32 24.61 18.22
C TRP A 4 18.47 24.28 19.68
N LYS A 5 18.42 25.31 20.52
CA LYS A 5 18.30 25.20 21.97
C LYS A 5 16.81 25.22 22.34
N ILE A 6 16.36 24.23 23.09
CA ILE A 6 14.96 24.08 23.51
C ILE A 6 14.92 24.06 25.03
N GLU A 7 14.35 25.13 25.61
CA GLU A 7 14.18 25.28 27.06
C GLU A 7 12.68 25.29 27.41
N PRO A 8 12.28 24.69 28.53
CA PRO A 8 10.89 24.70 28.96
C PRO A 8 10.34 26.13 29.12
N GLY A 9 9.20 26.40 28.50
CA GLY A 9 8.52 27.70 28.60
C GLY A 9 9.13 28.85 27.79
N LYS A 10 10.20 28.61 27.04
CA LYS A 10 10.81 29.58 26.14
C LYS A 10 10.64 29.15 24.66
N PRO A 11 10.69 30.14 23.73
CA PRO A 11 10.78 29.81 22.30
C PRO A 11 12.09 29.04 22.03
N ALA A 12 12.08 28.13 21.06
CA ALA A 12 13.32 27.54 20.57
C ALA A 12 14.24 28.65 19.99
N ALA A 13 15.51 28.63 20.33
CA ALA A 13 16.50 29.57 19.87
C ALA A 13 17.59 28.88 19.07
N PRO A 14 18.10 29.47 17.97
CA PRO A 14 19.27 28.93 17.29
C PRO A 14 20.48 29.00 18.22
N MET A 15 21.37 28.00 18.12
CA MET A 15 22.62 27.94 18.85
C MET A 15 23.75 27.41 17.96
N THR A 16 24.99 27.52 18.44
CA THR A 16 26.18 26.96 17.80
C THR A 16 26.74 25.76 18.59
N ALA A 17 27.49 24.88 17.93
CA ALA A 17 28.09 23.72 18.61
C ALA A 17 29.15 24.15 19.68
N ASP A 18 29.71 25.33 19.55
CA ASP A 18 30.73 25.85 20.50
C ASP A 18 30.11 26.31 21.84
N GLU A 19 28.79 26.54 21.90
CA GLU A 19 28.09 26.92 23.14
C GLU A 19 27.90 25.73 24.10
N GLY A 20 28.14 24.49 23.64
CA GLY A 20 27.92 23.27 24.42
C GLY A 20 26.43 22.96 24.66
N LEU A 21 26.15 21.86 25.33
CA LEU A 21 24.79 21.47 25.67
C LEU A 21 24.16 22.40 26.71
N PRO A 22 22.87 22.70 26.60
CA PRO A 22 22.20 23.60 27.54
C PRO A 22 22.12 22.98 28.93
N GLU A 23 22.33 23.80 29.97
CA GLU A 23 22.15 23.36 31.36
C GLU A 23 20.70 22.94 31.63
N LYS A 24 19.72 23.73 31.14
CA LYS A 24 18.28 23.48 31.24
C LYS A 24 17.71 23.20 29.85
N GLY A 25 16.90 22.15 29.75
CA GLY A 25 16.34 21.71 28.48
C GLY A 25 17.31 20.84 27.69
N PHE A 26 17.27 20.91 26.38
CA PHE A 26 18.05 20.06 25.47
C PHE A 26 18.35 20.78 24.14
N ALA A 27 19.26 20.21 23.37
CA ALA A 27 19.58 20.65 22.02
C ALA A 27 18.90 19.76 20.97
N TRP A 28 18.52 20.34 19.84
CA TRP A 28 18.06 19.62 18.66
C TRP A 28 18.91 20.00 17.45
N LEU A 29 19.63 19.02 16.91
CA LEU A 29 20.39 19.15 15.68
C LEU A 29 19.60 18.51 14.53
N ASP A 30 19.25 19.32 13.55
CA ASP A 30 18.49 18.91 12.36
C ASP A 30 19.37 19.08 11.12
N ALA A 31 19.71 17.98 10.45
CA ALA A 31 20.61 17.95 9.31
C ALA A 31 20.01 17.19 8.12
N ALA A 32 20.41 17.59 6.92
CA ALA A 32 20.08 16.86 5.70
C ALA A 32 21.05 15.69 5.45
N TYR A 33 20.71 14.77 4.55
CA TYR A 33 21.55 13.59 4.27
C TYR A 33 22.97 13.92 3.78
N ASP A 34 23.12 15.01 3.04
CA ASP A 34 24.42 15.50 2.57
C ASP A 34 25.26 16.16 3.66
N GLU A 35 24.65 16.43 4.82
CA GLU A 35 25.28 17.06 5.98
C GLU A 35 25.61 16.06 7.12
N VAL A 36 25.46 14.74 6.90
CA VAL A 36 25.68 13.72 7.96
C VAL A 36 27.05 13.86 8.60
N ASP A 37 28.13 14.00 7.82
CA ASP A 37 29.49 14.10 8.36
C ASP A 37 29.68 15.37 9.22
N ALA A 38 29.09 16.48 8.80
CA ALA A 38 29.09 17.72 9.58
C ALA A 38 28.25 17.57 10.87
N GLY A 39 27.13 16.86 10.79
CA GLY A 39 26.28 16.53 11.93
C GLY A 39 27.01 15.65 12.96
N VAL A 40 27.66 14.59 12.52
CA VAL A 40 28.50 13.71 13.38
C VAL A 40 29.60 14.50 14.08
N ALA A 41 30.31 15.37 13.36
CA ALA A 41 31.33 16.22 13.94
C ALA A 41 30.77 17.26 14.95
N ALA A 42 29.53 17.73 14.71
CA ALA A 42 28.87 18.64 15.67
C ALA A 42 28.44 17.90 16.95
N VAL A 43 27.95 16.64 16.81
CA VAL A 43 27.63 15.78 17.96
C VAL A 43 28.87 15.53 18.81
N GLU A 44 30.00 15.19 18.21
CA GLU A 44 31.26 14.94 18.93
C GLU A 44 31.71 16.20 19.69
N ARG A 45 31.58 17.38 19.10
CA ARG A 45 31.88 18.64 19.78
C ARG A 45 30.93 18.96 20.94
N LEU A 46 29.63 18.66 20.79
CA LEU A 46 28.61 18.94 21.80
C LEU A 46 28.64 17.99 22.98
N THR A 47 28.90 16.69 22.73
CA THR A 47 28.74 15.62 23.70
C THR A 47 30.06 14.97 24.13
N GLY A 48 31.14 15.19 23.36
CA GLY A 48 32.38 14.42 23.50
C GLY A 48 32.27 12.97 23.00
N VAL A 49 31.15 12.57 22.43
CA VAL A 49 30.85 11.20 21.98
C VAL A 49 30.88 11.14 20.45
N ARG A 50 31.68 10.20 19.93
CA ARG A 50 31.70 9.92 18.50
C ARG A 50 30.59 8.90 18.15
N ILE A 51 29.75 9.25 17.19
CA ILE A 51 28.78 8.30 16.60
C ILE A 51 29.58 7.18 15.88
N LEU A 52 29.17 5.94 16.07
CA LEU A 52 29.78 4.78 15.41
C LEU A 52 29.69 4.93 13.88
N ASP A 53 30.78 4.57 13.19
CA ASP A 53 30.85 4.68 11.73
C ASP A 53 29.77 3.87 11.02
N VAL A 54 29.33 2.73 11.61
CA VAL A 54 28.20 1.93 11.12
C VAL A 54 26.92 2.74 11.18
N HIS A 55 26.58 3.36 12.32
CA HIS A 55 25.38 4.15 12.48
C HIS A 55 25.37 5.43 11.62
N ALA A 56 26.55 6.03 11.41
CA ALA A 56 26.70 7.14 10.47
C ALA A 56 26.47 6.68 9.01
N GLY A 57 26.89 5.43 8.69
CA GLY A 57 26.60 4.77 7.42
C GLY A 57 25.11 4.52 7.21
N ASP A 58 24.41 4.03 8.24
CA ASP A 58 22.96 3.78 8.24
C ASP A 58 22.19 5.08 7.99
N ALA A 59 22.61 6.19 8.60
CA ALA A 59 22.01 7.50 8.38
C ALA A 59 22.18 8.06 6.95
N LYS A 60 23.19 7.57 6.21
CA LYS A 60 23.40 7.90 4.78
C LYS A 60 22.64 6.96 3.84
N ASN A 61 22.20 5.80 4.32
CA ASN A 61 21.55 4.79 3.50
C ASN A 61 20.06 5.11 3.29
N LEU A 62 19.71 5.66 2.14
CA LEU A 62 18.33 6.03 1.78
C LEU A 62 17.39 4.81 1.64
N ALA A 63 17.92 3.60 1.50
CA ALA A 63 17.15 2.36 1.42
C ALA A 63 17.02 1.66 2.76
N HIS A 64 17.60 2.22 3.85
CA HIS A 64 17.58 1.57 5.16
C HIS A 64 16.15 1.29 5.63
N PRO A 65 15.83 0.07 6.12
CA PRO A 65 14.54 -0.22 6.74
C PRO A 65 14.38 0.53 8.07
N SER A 66 13.16 0.54 8.61
CA SER A 66 12.93 1.03 9.96
C SER A 66 13.53 0.04 10.95
N PHE A 67 14.34 0.52 11.89
CA PHE A 67 14.97 -0.30 12.92
C PHE A 67 15.34 0.52 14.15
N PHE A 68 15.61 -0.16 15.24
CA PHE A 68 16.15 0.38 16.47
C PHE A 68 17.46 -0.32 16.82
N ASP A 69 18.44 0.42 17.31
CA ASP A 69 19.62 -0.11 17.99
C ASP A 69 20.03 0.84 19.11
N ASN A 70 20.80 0.35 20.05
CA ASN A 70 21.26 1.14 21.18
C ASN A 70 22.74 0.92 21.43
N THR A 71 23.35 1.96 21.98
CA THR A 71 24.66 1.91 22.62
C THR A 71 24.47 2.29 24.09
N ASP A 72 25.48 2.10 24.93
CA ASP A 72 25.39 2.57 26.33
C ASP A 72 25.29 4.11 26.47
N ILE A 73 25.45 4.87 25.36
CA ILE A 73 25.57 6.32 25.38
C ILE A 73 24.47 7.00 24.59
N TYR A 74 24.02 6.40 23.49
CA TYR A 74 22.94 6.93 22.63
C TYR A 74 22.16 5.80 21.98
N GLU A 75 20.97 6.13 21.58
CA GLU A 75 20.07 5.26 20.85
C GLU A 75 19.98 5.72 19.40
N ILE A 76 19.82 4.80 18.45
CA ILE A 76 19.50 5.09 17.06
C ILE A 76 18.15 4.50 16.70
N VAL A 77 17.27 5.32 16.11
CA VAL A 77 16.01 4.89 15.51
C VAL A 77 16.02 5.38 14.07
N VAL A 78 15.89 4.45 13.13
CA VAL A 78 15.57 4.79 11.75
C VAL A 78 14.09 4.55 11.52
N PHE A 79 13.39 5.55 11.01
CA PHE A 79 11.96 5.47 10.74
C PHE A 79 11.64 6.04 9.36
N ARG A 80 11.01 5.26 8.50
CA ARG A 80 10.68 5.69 7.15
C ARG A 80 9.41 6.54 7.15
N GLY A 81 9.51 7.76 6.67
CA GLY A 81 8.38 8.68 6.47
C GLY A 81 7.94 8.76 5.01
N LEU A 82 6.74 9.26 4.76
CA LEU A 82 6.27 9.54 3.40
C LEU A 82 7.03 10.71 2.79
N SER A 83 7.49 10.54 1.55
CA SER A 83 8.02 11.64 0.74
C SER A 83 6.90 12.60 0.33
N PRO A 84 7.17 13.90 0.16
CA PRO A 84 6.23 14.84 -0.45
C PRO A 84 5.75 14.45 -1.85
N GLU A 85 6.53 13.66 -2.57
CA GLU A 85 6.22 13.13 -3.91
C GLU A 85 5.20 12.00 -3.88
N THR A 86 4.89 11.44 -2.69
CA THR A 86 3.95 10.33 -2.55
C THR A 86 2.58 10.68 -3.12
N THR A 87 2.10 9.82 -3.99
CA THR A 87 0.73 9.80 -4.50
C THR A 87 0.04 8.50 -4.14
N VAL A 88 -1.25 8.39 -4.43
CA VAL A 88 -1.99 7.12 -4.26
C VAL A 88 -1.48 6.05 -5.24
N ASP A 89 -0.93 6.48 -6.38
CA ASP A 89 -0.42 5.62 -7.43
C ASP A 89 1.04 5.23 -7.23
N ASP A 90 1.78 5.99 -6.39
CA ASP A 90 3.19 5.75 -6.11
C ASP A 90 3.53 6.20 -4.68
N ILE A 91 3.70 5.23 -3.79
CA ILE A 91 4.01 5.45 -2.37
C ILE A 91 5.53 5.48 -2.21
N VAL A 92 6.09 6.69 -2.16
CA VAL A 92 7.53 6.92 -1.98
C VAL A 92 7.82 7.20 -0.51
N THR A 93 8.79 6.48 0.05
CA THR A 93 9.21 6.69 1.45
C THR A 93 10.69 7.02 1.54
N ARG A 94 11.06 7.80 2.56
CA ARG A 94 12.45 8.15 2.86
C ARG A 94 12.73 7.95 4.35
N PRO A 95 13.90 7.42 4.74
CA PRO A 95 14.25 7.24 6.14
C PRO A 95 14.46 8.61 6.82
N ILE A 96 14.16 8.68 8.10
CA ILE A 96 14.64 9.71 9.01
C ILE A 96 15.37 8.98 10.12
N THR A 97 16.63 9.34 10.34
CA THR A 97 17.44 8.75 11.41
C THR A 97 17.42 9.70 12.61
N PHE A 98 17.11 9.14 13.76
CA PHE A 98 17.15 9.80 15.05
C PHE A 98 18.31 9.25 15.85
N PHE A 99 19.22 10.11 16.31
CA PHE A 99 20.16 9.77 17.39
C PHE A 99 19.68 10.47 18.65
N ASN A 100 19.32 9.69 19.64
CA ASN A 100 18.73 10.16 20.89
C ASN A 100 19.75 10.04 22.03
N PHE A 101 20.14 11.16 22.59
CA PHE A 101 21.01 11.29 23.75
C PHE A 101 20.22 11.91 24.90
N ASP A 102 20.74 11.86 26.11
CA ASP A 102 20.09 12.45 27.31
C ASP A 102 19.65 13.93 27.12
N LYS A 103 20.52 14.74 26.50
CA LYS A 103 20.27 16.19 26.29
C LYS A 103 20.38 16.64 24.84
N LEU A 104 20.39 15.73 23.87
CA LEU A 104 20.50 16.04 22.45
C LEU A 104 19.66 15.09 21.64
N LEU A 105 18.80 15.60 20.78
CA LEU A 105 18.21 14.84 19.68
C LEU A 105 18.87 15.28 18.37
N VAL A 106 19.28 14.30 17.56
CA VAL A 106 19.77 14.53 16.20
C VAL A 106 18.78 13.94 15.22
N THR A 107 18.40 14.68 14.20
CA THR A 107 17.61 14.19 13.08
C THR A 107 18.37 14.32 11.78
N ILE A 108 18.53 13.22 11.05
CA ILE A 108 19.08 13.19 9.68
C ILE A 108 17.96 12.86 8.73
N ARG A 109 17.67 13.73 7.77
CA ARG A 109 16.46 13.63 6.95
C ARG A 109 16.61 14.22 5.56
N ALA A 110 15.63 13.96 4.68
CA ALA A 110 15.49 14.72 3.43
C ALA A 110 15.16 16.20 3.73
N ILE A 111 15.71 17.12 2.94
CA ILE A 111 15.56 18.56 3.16
C ILE A 111 14.07 19.00 3.11
N ASP A 112 13.24 18.30 2.35
CA ASP A 112 11.82 18.55 2.11
C ASP A 112 10.86 17.77 3.03
N SER A 113 11.35 17.24 4.16
CA SER A 113 10.54 16.46 5.10
C SER A 113 9.38 17.27 5.69
N ARG A 114 8.13 16.89 5.33
CA ARG A 114 6.90 17.57 5.81
C ARG A 114 6.72 17.43 7.32
N SER A 115 6.97 16.23 7.87
CA SER A 115 6.79 15.94 9.30
C SER A 115 7.68 16.83 10.16
N ILE A 116 8.97 16.95 9.79
CA ILE A 116 9.91 17.82 10.50
C ILE A 116 9.46 19.29 10.41
N ALA A 117 9.16 19.79 9.21
CA ALA A 117 8.70 21.16 9.00
C ALA A 117 7.41 21.47 9.80
N GLN A 118 6.44 20.55 9.82
CA GLN A 118 5.18 20.69 10.54
C GLN A 118 5.39 20.77 12.06
N VAL A 119 6.19 19.87 12.63
CA VAL A 119 6.46 19.86 14.07
C VAL A 119 7.25 21.09 14.46
N LYS A 120 8.31 21.44 13.71
CA LYS A 120 9.13 22.63 13.92
C LYS A 120 8.27 23.91 13.95
N ALA A 121 7.38 24.10 12.98
CA ALA A 121 6.50 25.27 12.93
C ALA A 121 5.60 25.42 14.17
N ARG A 122 5.25 24.31 14.83
CA ARG A 122 4.36 24.32 16.01
C ARG A 122 5.00 24.88 17.27
N PHE A 123 6.32 24.76 17.44
CA PHE A 123 6.96 25.19 18.69
C PHE A 123 7.96 26.34 18.51
N VAL A 124 8.50 26.58 17.32
CA VAL A 124 9.39 27.73 17.07
C VAL A 124 8.68 29.05 17.34
N HIS A 125 7.37 29.15 17.01
CA HIS A 125 6.58 30.37 17.18
C HIS A 125 5.60 30.33 18.38
N ALA A 126 5.56 29.22 19.16
CA ALA A 126 4.63 29.07 20.27
C ALA A 126 5.32 28.50 21.53
N PRO A 127 5.89 29.34 22.41
CA PRO A 127 6.73 28.89 23.55
C PRO A 127 6.06 27.87 24.47
N GLY A 128 4.76 27.98 24.71
CA GLY A 128 4.01 27.05 25.57
C GLY A 128 3.81 25.64 25.01
N LYS A 129 4.26 25.39 23.79
CA LYS A 129 4.15 24.09 23.10
C LYS A 129 5.50 23.43 22.82
N ALA A 130 6.59 23.99 23.32
CA ALA A 130 7.93 23.41 23.16
C ALA A 130 7.99 22.02 23.81
N PRO A 131 8.69 21.03 23.19
CA PRO A 131 8.90 19.72 23.79
C PRO A 131 9.76 19.84 25.05
N GLY A 132 9.50 18.96 26.04
CA GLY A 132 10.17 19.00 27.34
C GLY A 132 11.49 18.21 27.38
N SER A 133 11.69 17.27 26.46
CA SER A 133 12.85 16.37 26.39
C SER A 133 13.11 15.93 24.95
N PRO A 134 14.30 15.33 24.67
CA PRO A 134 14.57 14.68 23.38
C PRO A 134 13.51 13.63 23.02
N ASP A 135 13.10 12.79 23.97
CA ASP A 135 12.05 11.76 23.77
C ASP A 135 10.69 12.38 23.39
N ASP A 136 10.32 13.52 24.03
CA ASP A 136 9.06 14.22 23.69
C ASP A 136 9.10 14.79 22.26
N LEU A 137 10.25 15.32 21.84
CA LEU A 137 10.43 15.78 20.46
C LEU A 137 10.39 14.62 19.48
N MET A 138 11.13 13.54 19.75
CA MET A 138 11.15 12.34 18.90
C MET A 138 9.74 11.77 18.77
N GLN A 139 9.00 11.62 19.87
CA GLN A 139 7.62 11.16 19.86
C GLN A 139 6.73 12.04 18.96
N ARG A 140 6.84 13.36 19.04
CA ARG A 140 6.03 14.27 18.20
C ARG A 140 6.37 14.15 16.71
N LEU A 141 7.65 13.94 16.39
CA LEU A 141 8.11 13.75 15.02
C LEU A 141 7.59 12.41 14.46
N LEU A 142 7.73 11.33 15.22
CA LEU A 142 7.22 10.02 14.86
C LEU A 142 5.69 10.04 14.70
N SER A 143 4.96 10.66 15.63
CA SER A 143 3.50 10.81 15.52
C SER A 143 3.10 11.54 14.24
N ALA A 144 3.76 12.65 13.91
CA ALA A 144 3.48 13.40 12.68
C ALA A 144 3.80 12.57 11.41
N MET A 145 4.83 11.71 11.46
CA MET A 145 5.14 10.79 10.35
C MET A 145 4.04 9.74 10.17
N VAL A 146 3.57 9.15 11.27
CA VAL A 146 2.50 8.13 11.24
C VAL A 146 1.15 8.73 10.84
N ASP A 147 0.85 9.96 11.27
CA ASP A 147 -0.38 10.67 10.87
C ASP A 147 -0.47 10.82 9.35
N HIS A 148 0.64 11.09 8.65
CA HIS A 148 0.66 11.15 7.18
C HIS A 148 0.31 9.79 6.54
N TYR A 149 0.71 8.67 7.14
CA TYR A 149 0.28 7.34 6.66
C TYR A 149 -1.22 7.11 6.86
N LEU A 150 -1.79 7.60 7.96
CA LEU A 150 -3.23 7.53 8.21
C LEU A 150 -4.04 8.30 7.17
N GLU A 151 -3.50 9.42 6.66
CA GLU A 151 -4.12 10.20 5.57
C GLU A 151 -4.25 9.42 4.26
N LEU A 152 -3.39 8.42 3.99
CA LEU A 152 -3.48 7.57 2.80
C LEU A 152 -4.68 6.60 2.81
N ARG A 153 -5.29 6.33 3.97
CA ARG A 153 -6.34 5.32 4.10
C ARG A 153 -7.54 5.59 3.20
N LEU A 154 -8.08 6.79 3.23
CA LEU A 154 -9.25 7.15 2.41
C LEU A 154 -8.94 7.14 0.91
N PRO A 155 -7.86 7.77 0.42
CA PRO A 155 -7.47 7.68 -0.99
C PRO A 155 -7.25 6.25 -1.50
N LEU A 156 -6.62 5.39 -0.71
CA LEU A 156 -6.41 3.97 -1.06
C LEU A 156 -7.73 3.21 -1.16
N THR A 157 -8.67 3.43 -0.22
CA THR A 157 -10.01 2.84 -0.29
C THR A 157 -10.74 3.29 -1.57
N GLN A 158 -10.77 4.58 -1.86
CA GLN A 158 -11.41 5.10 -3.07
C GLN A 158 -10.80 4.56 -4.36
N ARG A 159 -9.49 4.31 -4.35
CA ARG A 159 -8.80 3.68 -5.46
C ARG A 159 -9.26 2.24 -5.66
N LEU A 160 -9.34 1.47 -4.57
CA LEU A 160 -9.85 0.10 -4.62
C LEU A 160 -11.28 0.03 -5.13
N ASP A 161 -12.17 0.89 -4.62
CA ASP A 161 -13.58 0.97 -5.08
C ASP A 161 -13.66 1.23 -6.59
N ARG A 162 -12.78 2.11 -7.08
CA ARG A 162 -12.67 2.40 -8.52
C ARG A 162 -12.21 1.17 -9.31
N TRP A 163 -11.20 0.43 -8.81
CA TRP A 163 -10.74 -0.80 -9.44
C TRP A 163 -11.83 -1.88 -9.45
N GLN A 164 -12.55 -2.05 -8.35
CA GLN A 164 -13.67 -2.99 -8.28
C GLN A 164 -14.76 -2.63 -9.29
N GLY A 165 -15.12 -1.36 -9.40
CA GLY A 165 -16.08 -0.89 -10.39
C GLY A 165 -15.67 -1.17 -11.83
N LEU A 166 -14.37 -1.01 -12.16
CA LEU A 166 -13.84 -1.31 -13.50
C LEU A 166 -13.75 -2.82 -13.77
N LEU A 167 -13.37 -3.63 -12.79
CA LEU A 167 -13.29 -5.09 -12.92
C LEU A 167 -14.65 -5.72 -13.14
N LEU A 168 -15.68 -5.20 -12.49
CA LEU A 168 -17.02 -5.77 -12.53
C LEU A 168 -17.93 -5.16 -13.62
N ASP A 169 -17.44 -4.21 -14.43
CA ASP A 169 -18.22 -3.65 -15.53
C ASP A 169 -18.42 -4.68 -16.65
N PRO A 170 -19.64 -5.19 -16.88
CA PRO A 170 -19.89 -6.21 -17.89
C PRO A 170 -19.76 -5.69 -19.33
N ARG A 171 -19.72 -4.36 -19.51
CA ARG A 171 -19.71 -3.71 -20.84
C ARG A 171 -18.29 -3.47 -21.35
N ARG A 172 -17.29 -3.46 -20.47
CA ARG A 172 -15.91 -3.14 -20.82
C ARG A 172 -14.97 -4.22 -20.27
N PRO A 173 -14.17 -4.90 -21.12
CA PRO A 173 -13.13 -5.78 -20.65
C PRO A 173 -12.09 -4.97 -19.88
N PHE A 174 -11.66 -5.49 -18.73
CA PHE A 174 -10.63 -4.88 -17.93
C PHE A 174 -9.25 -5.11 -18.57
N ASN A 175 -8.52 -4.03 -18.87
CA ASN A 175 -7.22 -4.08 -19.56
C ASN A 175 -6.05 -3.53 -18.71
N ASP A 176 -6.33 -2.89 -17.58
CA ASP A 176 -5.31 -2.22 -16.75
C ASP A 176 -4.63 -3.14 -15.72
N TRP A 177 -4.39 -4.41 -16.09
CA TRP A 177 -3.80 -5.42 -15.19
C TRP A 177 -2.45 -5.02 -14.63
N ALA A 178 -1.58 -4.39 -15.44
CA ALA A 178 -0.27 -3.95 -15.00
C ALA A 178 -0.39 -2.91 -13.86
N LYS A 179 -1.28 -1.94 -13.99
CA LYS A 179 -1.52 -0.93 -12.96
C LYS A 179 -2.10 -1.54 -11.68
N LEU A 180 -3.02 -2.51 -11.82
CA LEU A 180 -3.57 -3.22 -10.66
C LEU A 180 -2.50 -4.00 -9.91
N LEU A 181 -1.60 -4.70 -10.62
CA LEU A 181 -0.50 -5.46 -10.02
C LEU A 181 0.49 -4.54 -9.30
N VAL A 182 0.89 -3.43 -9.91
CA VAL A 182 1.75 -2.41 -9.27
C VAL A 182 1.07 -1.87 -8.00
N SER A 183 -0.22 -1.54 -8.08
CA SER A 183 -0.99 -1.08 -6.92
C SER A 183 -1.00 -2.09 -5.77
N ARG A 184 -1.20 -3.38 -6.07
CA ARG A 184 -1.15 -4.45 -5.06
C ARG A 184 0.24 -4.61 -4.45
N GLN A 185 1.29 -4.47 -5.26
CA GLN A 185 2.66 -4.51 -4.75
C GLN A 185 2.92 -3.38 -3.76
N GLN A 186 2.53 -2.15 -4.09
CA GLN A 186 2.68 -1.00 -3.21
C GLN A 186 1.91 -1.15 -1.88
N ILE A 187 0.71 -1.74 -1.91
CA ILE A 187 -0.05 -2.03 -0.70
C ILE A 187 0.69 -3.05 0.19
N ARG A 188 1.30 -4.08 -0.39
CA ARG A 188 2.12 -5.05 0.36
C ARG A 188 3.39 -4.42 0.92
N GLU A 189 4.05 -3.54 0.17
CA GLU A 189 5.20 -2.78 0.64
C GLU A 189 4.82 -1.87 1.82
N LEU A 190 3.67 -1.21 1.77
CA LEU A 190 3.14 -0.42 2.88
C LEU A 190 2.86 -1.30 4.12
N GLN A 191 2.38 -2.51 3.93
CA GLN A 191 2.15 -3.47 5.02
C GLN A 191 3.46 -3.90 5.67
N SER A 192 4.47 -4.31 4.87
CA SER A 192 5.81 -4.69 5.36
C SER A 192 6.48 -3.53 6.09
N LEU A 193 6.43 -2.34 5.50
CA LEU A 193 6.95 -1.12 6.11
C LEU A 193 6.31 -0.83 7.49
N SER A 194 4.99 -1.01 7.59
CA SER A 194 4.29 -0.80 8.86
C SER A 194 4.69 -1.84 9.92
N GLU A 195 5.06 -3.06 9.53
CA GLU A 195 5.59 -4.07 10.44
C GLU A 195 6.97 -3.66 10.97
N GLU A 196 7.88 -3.26 10.09
CA GLU A 196 9.21 -2.77 10.47
C GLU A 196 9.12 -1.54 11.39
N GLN A 197 8.24 -0.60 11.07
CA GLN A 197 8.01 0.61 11.90
C GLN A 197 7.50 0.26 13.29
N ARG A 198 6.53 -0.66 13.37
CA ARG A 198 5.98 -1.12 14.64
C ARG A 198 7.07 -1.77 15.49
N ASP A 199 7.83 -2.68 14.90
CA ASP A 199 8.86 -3.44 15.59
C ASP A 199 9.94 -2.50 16.15
N ALA A 200 10.43 -1.56 15.33
CA ALA A 200 11.42 -0.56 15.77
C ALA A 200 10.93 0.28 16.97
N ILE A 201 9.67 0.74 16.93
CA ILE A 201 9.12 1.54 18.04
C ILE A 201 8.82 0.70 19.27
N GLN A 202 8.40 -0.55 19.10
CA GLN A 202 8.19 -1.46 20.22
C GLN A 202 9.52 -1.80 20.92
N GLU A 203 10.57 -2.15 20.16
CA GLU A 203 11.90 -2.44 20.68
C GLU A 203 12.47 -1.22 21.43
N TRP A 204 12.39 -0.03 20.85
CA TRP A 204 12.80 1.20 21.52
C TRP A 204 12.02 1.44 22.81
N ARG A 205 10.69 1.32 22.80
CA ARG A 205 9.84 1.49 23.97
C ARG A 205 10.15 0.49 25.07
N ASP A 206 10.36 -0.78 24.71
CA ASP A 206 10.65 -1.85 25.67
C ASP A 206 12.05 -1.69 26.28
N TYR A 207 13.01 -1.18 25.52
CA TYR A 207 14.33 -0.79 26.02
C TYR A 207 14.22 0.35 27.05
N ARG A 208 13.40 1.35 26.79
CA ARG A 208 13.22 2.54 27.64
C ARG A 208 12.15 2.38 28.72
N ILE A 209 11.64 1.19 28.95
CA ILE A 209 10.45 0.95 29.79
C ILE A 209 10.59 1.50 31.22
N ALA A 210 11.79 1.46 31.79
CA ALA A 210 12.07 1.93 33.15
C ALA A 210 12.23 3.46 33.25
N ASP A 211 12.60 4.13 32.16
CA ASP A 211 13.00 5.55 32.15
C ASP A 211 11.87 6.47 31.71
N LEU A 212 10.91 5.95 30.93
CA LEU A 212 9.81 6.74 30.42
C LEU A 212 8.72 6.99 31.47
N SER A 213 8.21 8.21 31.51
CA SER A 213 7.04 8.53 32.32
C SER A 213 5.79 7.77 31.83
N PRO A 214 4.78 7.50 32.69
CA PRO A 214 3.52 6.86 32.28
C PRO A 214 2.82 7.59 31.13
N ALA A 215 2.89 8.92 31.10
CA ALA A 215 2.32 9.73 30.01
C ALA A 215 3.06 9.50 28.67
N MET A 216 4.40 9.34 28.73
CA MET A 216 5.19 9.07 27.52
C MET A 216 4.96 7.65 27.01
N HIS A 217 4.85 6.66 27.93
CA HIS A 217 4.44 5.30 27.56
C HIS A 217 3.10 5.28 26.80
N ALA A 218 2.10 6.00 27.30
CA ALA A 218 0.80 6.09 26.62
C ALA A 218 0.92 6.69 25.22
N ARG A 219 1.74 7.73 25.03
CA ARG A 219 1.96 8.37 23.73
C ARG A 219 2.67 7.46 22.72
N PHE A 220 3.66 6.68 23.15
CA PHE A 220 4.30 5.71 22.27
C PHE A 220 3.40 4.51 21.96
N ALA A 221 2.56 4.08 22.92
CA ALA A 221 1.54 3.06 22.68
C ALA A 221 0.52 3.53 21.61
N ASP A 222 0.15 4.80 21.63
CA ASP A 222 -0.74 5.41 20.63
C ASP A 222 -0.10 5.42 19.24
N ILE A 223 1.20 5.72 19.11
CA ILE A 223 1.95 5.59 17.83
C ILE A 223 1.87 4.16 17.30
N VAL A 224 2.15 3.17 18.16
CA VAL A 224 2.09 1.74 17.76
C VAL A 224 0.68 1.37 17.31
N GLU A 225 -0.36 1.82 18.03
CA GLU A 225 -1.76 1.59 17.62
C GLU A 225 -2.08 2.24 16.26
N HIS A 226 -1.57 3.44 15.99
CA HIS A 226 -1.76 4.11 14.71
C HIS A 226 -1.05 3.36 13.57
N ILE A 227 0.17 2.87 13.79
CA ILE A 227 0.89 2.02 12.82
C ILE A 227 0.09 0.73 12.54
N GLU A 228 -0.43 0.09 13.58
CA GLU A 228 -1.30 -1.09 13.45
C GLU A 228 -2.56 -0.80 12.64
N ARG A 229 -3.17 0.37 12.80
CA ARG A 229 -4.32 0.79 11.98
C ARG A 229 -3.95 0.93 10.50
N VAL A 230 -2.76 1.46 10.17
CA VAL A 230 -2.26 1.54 8.78
C VAL A 230 -2.06 0.14 8.22
N ARG A 231 -1.36 -0.73 8.94
CA ARG A 231 -1.09 -2.12 8.55
C ARG A 231 -2.37 -2.90 8.30
N ASN A 232 -3.31 -2.87 9.24
CA ASN A 232 -4.57 -3.60 9.14
C ASN A 232 -5.43 -3.08 7.98
N HIS A 233 -5.38 -1.78 7.72
CA HIS A 233 -6.07 -1.19 6.57
C HIS A 233 -5.45 -1.65 5.25
N ALA A 234 -4.11 -1.62 5.12
CA ALA A 234 -3.39 -2.11 3.94
C ALA A 234 -3.73 -3.59 3.67
N ARG A 235 -3.70 -4.43 4.72
CA ARG A 235 -4.11 -5.84 4.64
C ARG A 235 -5.55 -6.02 4.15
N THR A 236 -6.48 -5.23 4.68
CA THR A 236 -7.89 -5.28 4.26
C THR A 236 -8.04 -4.92 2.79
N ILE A 237 -7.37 -3.87 2.32
CA ILE A 237 -7.39 -3.45 0.91
C ILE A 237 -6.80 -4.55 0.02
N GLU A 238 -5.70 -5.18 0.41
CA GLU A 238 -5.09 -6.26 -0.38
C GLU A 238 -6.05 -7.44 -0.53
N HIS A 239 -6.68 -7.91 0.55
CA HIS A 239 -7.66 -8.98 0.51
C HIS A 239 -8.89 -8.65 -0.35
N GLN A 240 -9.38 -7.41 -0.27
CA GLN A 240 -10.51 -6.96 -1.09
C GLN A 240 -10.13 -6.88 -2.57
N ALA A 241 -8.90 -6.43 -2.89
CA ALA A 241 -8.38 -6.42 -4.26
C ALA A 241 -8.26 -7.85 -4.82
N GLU A 242 -7.75 -8.78 -4.03
CA GLU A 242 -7.67 -10.19 -4.42
C GLU A 242 -9.05 -10.80 -4.67
N SER A 243 -10.00 -10.56 -3.77
CA SER A 243 -11.38 -11.02 -3.91
C SER A 243 -12.05 -10.47 -5.17
N ALA A 244 -11.81 -9.19 -5.51
CA ALA A 244 -12.32 -8.57 -6.72
C ALA A 244 -11.74 -9.22 -8.00
N VAL A 245 -10.45 -9.55 -7.99
CA VAL A 245 -9.79 -10.26 -9.11
C VAL A 245 -10.38 -11.68 -9.28
N GLN A 246 -10.58 -12.42 -8.18
CA GLN A 246 -11.20 -13.75 -8.22
C GLN A 246 -12.62 -13.68 -8.76
N LEU A 247 -13.41 -12.70 -8.34
CA LEU A 247 -14.77 -12.48 -8.83
C LEU A 247 -14.79 -12.15 -10.32
N TYR A 248 -13.84 -11.34 -10.81
CA TYR A 248 -13.68 -11.05 -12.23
C TYR A 248 -13.44 -12.34 -13.04
N PHE A 249 -12.50 -13.19 -12.63
CA PHE A 249 -12.23 -14.44 -13.33
C PHE A 249 -13.42 -15.41 -13.28
N ALA A 250 -14.14 -15.48 -12.16
CA ALA A 250 -15.36 -16.26 -12.04
C ALA A 250 -16.45 -15.75 -13.01
N ALA A 251 -16.65 -14.43 -13.09
CA ALA A 251 -17.59 -13.81 -14.02
C ALA A 251 -17.20 -14.05 -15.50
N MET A 252 -15.92 -13.94 -15.84
CA MET A 252 -15.40 -14.26 -17.18
C MET A 252 -15.59 -15.72 -17.55
N SER A 253 -15.31 -16.65 -16.63
CA SER A 253 -15.54 -18.09 -16.82
C SER A 253 -17.01 -18.38 -17.06
N HIS A 254 -17.89 -17.79 -16.27
CA HIS A 254 -19.35 -17.92 -16.46
C HIS A 254 -19.77 -17.43 -17.85
N ARG A 255 -19.31 -16.26 -18.27
CA ARG A 255 -19.62 -15.67 -19.59
C ARG A 255 -19.12 -16.58 -20.74
N THR A 256 -17.90 -17.11 -20.61
CA THR A 256 -17.35 -18.06 -21.59
C THR A 256 -18.23 -19.31 -21.68
N THR A 257 -18.67 -19.85 -20.54
CA THR A 257 -19.57 -21.00 -20.47
C THR A 257 -20.92 -20.69 -21.15
N GLU A 258 -21.47 -19.51 -20.98
CA GLU A 258 -22.71 -19.10 -21.65
C GLU A 258 -22.54 -18.98 -23.18
N ILE A 259 -21.44 -18.41 -23.66
CA ILE A 259 -21.13 -18.35 -25.10
C ILE A 259 -20.97 -19.77 -25.67
N MET A 260 -20.23 -20.64 -24.97
CA MET A 260 -20.07 -22.05 -25.38
C MET A 260 -21.42 -22.80 -25.40
N ARG A 261 -22.29 -22.52 -24.43
CA ARG A 261 -23.66 -23.10 -24.38
C ARG A 261 -24.46 -22.64 -25.58
N LEU A 262 -24.43 -21.34 -25.91
CA LEU A 262 -25.13 -20.80 -27.09
C LEU A 262 -24.61 -21.43 -28.39
N LEU A 263 -23.27 -21.51 -28.53
CA LEU A 263 -22.66 -22.16 -29.70
C LEU A 263 -23.07 -23.63 -29.84
N THR A 264 -23.08 -24.37 -28.72
CA THR A 264 -23.50 -25.76 -28.67
C THR A 264 -24.97 -25.91 -29.09
N LEU A 265 -25.87 -25.02 -28.62
CA LEU A 265 -27.28 -25.00 -29.01
C LEU A 265 -27.45 -24.80 -30.53
N ILE A 266 -26.76 -23.82 -31.09
CA ILE A 266 -26.80 -23.54 -32.53
C ILE A 266 -26.30 -24.75 -33.30
N THR A 267 -25.13 -25.29 -32.95
CA THR A 267 -24.53 -26.45 -33.64
C THR A 267 -25.41 -27.67 -33.55
N ALA A 268 -25.99 -27.98 -32.38
CA ALA A 268 -26.84 -29.14 -32.16
C ALA A 268 -28.13 -29.08 -32.98
N ILE A 269 -28.68 -27.86 -33.22
CA ILE A 269 -29.86 -27.69 -34.07
C ILE A 269 -29.49 -27.81 -35.56
N PHE A 270 -28.40 -27.14 -36.00
CA PHE A 270 -28.06 -27.09 -37.41
C PHE A 270 -27.39 -28.35 -37.95
N MET A 271 -26.64 -29.09 -37.12
CA MET A 271 -25.93 -30.29 -37.58
C MET A 271 -26.88 -31.36 -38.17
N PRO A 272 -27.98 -31.77 -37.51
CA PRO A 272 -28.92 -32.72 -38.12
C PRO A 272 -29.57 -32.18 -39.38
N LEU A 273 -29.88 -30.86 -39.44
CA LEU A 273 -30.46 -30.22 -40.64
C LEU A 273 -29.47 -30.31 -41.81
N THR A 274 -28.17 -30.01 -41.53
CA THR A 274 -27.13 -30.09 -42.57
C THR A 274 -26.96 -31.52 -43.10
N VAL A 275 -27.06 -32.54 -42.23
CA VAL A 275 -26.98 -33.94 -42.62
C VAL A 275 -28.16 -34.30 -43.53
N ILE A 276 -29.40 -33.89 -43.16
CA ILE A 276 -30.59 -34.13 -43.98
C ILE A 276 -30.45 -33.46 -45.36
N THR A 277 -30.12 -32.16 -45.37
CA THR A 277 -29.97 -31.42 -46.65
C THR A 277 -28.80 -31.96 -47.48
N GLY A 278 -27.69 -32.39 -46.81
CA GLY A 278 -26.54 -33.00 -47.48
C GLY A 278 -26.89 -34.33 -48.17
N ILE A 279 -27.67 -35.20 -47.54
CA ILE A 279 -28.09 -36.46 -48.12
C ILE A 279 -28.97 -36.22 -49.34
N PHE A 280 -29.98 -35.34 -49.25
CA PHE A 280 -30.88 -35.02 -50.37
C PHE A 280 -30.22 -34.15 -51.46
N GLY A 281 -29.05 -33.50 -51.14
CA GLY A 281 -28.24 -32.72 -52.09
C GLY A 281 -27.18 -33.56 -52.82
N MET A 282 -27.06 -34.85 -52.57
CA MET A 282 -26.12 -35.74 -53.25
C MET A 282 -26.58 -36.07 -54.68
N ASN A 283 -25.64 -36.14 -55.61
CA ASN A 283 -25.90 -36.42 -57.04
C ASN A 283 -25.92 -37.95 -57.33
N PHE A 284 -26.59 -38.75 -56.48
CA PHE A 284 -26.83 -40.13 -56.75
C PHE A 284 -28.07 -40.33 -57.60
N GLU A 285 -28.03 -41.26 -58.59
CA GLU A 285 -29.18 -41.57 -59.48
C GLU A 285 -30.38 -42.11 -58.71
N PHE A 286 -30.15 -42.77 -57.58
CA PHE A 286 -31.20 -43.38 -56.78
C PHE A 286 -31.16 -42.94 -55.32
N ILE A 287 -31.97 -41.90 -54.99
CA ILE A 287 -32.23 -41.49 -53.60
C ILE A 287 -33.69 -41.80 -53.28
N PRO A 288 -34.00 -42.62 -52.23
CA PRO A 288 -35.38 -42.94 -51.88
C PRO A 288 -36.19 -41.65 -51.58
N GLY A 289 -37.30 -41.44 -52.30
CA GLY A 289 -38.19 -40.30 -52.10
C GLY A 289 -37.90 -39.08 -52.95
N LEU A 290 -36.78 -38.98 -53.66
CA LEU A 290 -36.38 -37.76 -54.42
C LEU A 290 -37.35 -37.52 -55.63
N HIS A 291 -37.83 -38.57 -56.29
CA HIS A 291 -38.70 -38.49 -57.43
C HIS A 291 -40.21 -38.48 -57.10
N LYS A 292 -40.58 -38.45 -55.81
CA LYS A 292 -41.97 -38.37 -55.37
C LYS A 292 -42.39 -36.96 -55.05
N SER A 293 -43.55 -36.49 -55.51
CA SER A 293 -44.05 -35.13 -55.28
C SER A 293 -44.15 -34.70 -53.82
N TYR A 294 -44.26 -35.66 -52.91
CA TYR A 294 -44.30 -35.38 -51.44
C TYR A 294 -42.92 -35.45 -50.75
N GLY A 295 -41.85 -35.89 -51.43
CA GLY A 295 -40.52 -36.08 -50.82
C GLY A 295 -39.93 -34.80 -50.26
N PHE A 296 -40.07 -33.68 -50.96
CA PHE A 296 -39.68 -32.37 -50.50
C PHE A 296 -40.39 -31.97 -49.19
N TRP A 297 -41.70 -32.08 -49.14
CA TRP A 297 -42.49 -31.73 -47.96
C TRP A 297 -42.21 -32.63 -46.77
N LEU A 298 -41.91 -33.89 -47.01
CA LEU A 298 -41.52 -34.88 -45.95
C LEU A 298 -40.16 -34.49 -45.33
N SER A 299 -39.18 -34.09 -46.16
CA SER A 299 -37.88 -33.65 -45.66
C SER A 299 -37.96 -32.33 -44.85
N VAL A 300 -38.79 -31.36 -45.33
CA VAL A 300 -39.04 -30.15 -44.57
C VAL A 300 -39.75 -30.42 -43.25
N ALA A 301 -40.73 -31.31 -43.23
CA ALA A 301 -41.45 -31.71 -42.02
C ALA A 301 -40.51 -32.42 -41.02
N ALA A 302 -39.62 -33.26 -41.50
CA ALA A 302 -38.60 -33.92 -40.68
C ALA A 302 -37.61 -32.92 -40.06
N MET A 303 -37.14 -31.97 -40.85
CA MET A 303 -36.29 -30.87 -40.37
C MET A 303 -37.00 -30.02 -39.29
N ALA A 304 -38.24 -29.63 -39.52
CA ALA A 304 -39.05 -28.89 -38.56
C ALA A 304 -39.25 -29.71 -37.26
N GLY A 305 -39.50 -31.02 -37.36
CA GLY A 305 -39.61 -31.94 -36.22
C GLY A 305 -38.33 -32.01 -35.38
N VAL A 306 -37.18 -32.06 -36.06
CA VAL A 306 -35.87 -32.02 -35.39
C VAL A 306 -35.68 -30.69 -34.62
N VAL A 307 -35.96 -29.57 -35.23
CA VAL A 307 -35.86 -28.24 -34.61
C VAL A 307 -36.74 -28.15 -33.35
N VAL A 308 -38.03 -28.52 -33.49
CA VAL A 308 -38.99 -28.50 -32.38
C VAL A 308 -38.57 -29.44 -31.27
N GLY A 309 -38.18 -30.68 -31.62
CA GLY A 309 -37.71 -31.67 -30.65
C GLY A 309 -36.49 -31.21 -29.88
N MET A 310 -35.50 -30.62 -30.57
CA MET A 310 -34.31 -30.04 -29.92
C MET A 310 -34.65 -28.86 -29.03
N LEU A 311 -35.48 -27.95 -29.45
CA LEU A 311 -35.92 -26.81 -28.63
C LEU A 311 -36.65 -27.27 -27.36
N LEU A 312 -37.54 -28.25 -27.47
CA LEU A 312 -38.23 -28.86 -26.31
C LEU A 312 -37.24 -29.54 -25.36
N TYR A 313 -36.28 -30.29 -25.91
CA TYR A 313 -35.23 -30.95 -25.11
C TYR A 313 -34.40 -29.94 -24.34
N PHE A 314 -33.90 -28.89 -25.01
CA PHE A 314 -33.08 -27.84 -24.34
C PHE A 314 -33.89 -27.05 -23.32
N ARG A 315 -35.16 -26.73 -23.59
CA ARG A 315 -36.07 -26.13 -22.62
C ARG A 315 -36.26 -27.01 -21.39
N HIS A 316 -36.47 -28.32 -21.59
CA HIS A 316 -36.59 -29.27 -20.47
C HIS A 316 -35.32 -29.34 -19.62
N ARG A 317 -34.17 -29.27 -20.25
CA ARG A 317 -32.84 -29.21 -19.55
C ARG A 317 -32.49 -27.85 -18.98
N ARG A 318 -33.36 -26.84 -19.09
CA ARG A 318 -33.11 -25.47 -18.66
C ARG A 318 -31.87 -24.83 -19.33
N TRP A 319 -31.64 -25.20 -20.59
CA TRP A 319 -30.57 -24.59 -21.40
C TRP A 319 -31.07 -23.36 -22.20
N LEU A 320 -32.36 -23.21 -22.28
CA LEU A 320 -33.10 -22.05 -22.80
C LEU A 320 -33.91 -21.42 -21.70
#